data_a7e65bd165218bcd89594d091c35d143
#
_entry.id   a7e65bd165218bcd89594d091c35d143
#
_cell.length_a   1.000
_cell.length_b   1.000
_cell.length_c   1.000
_cell.angle_alpha   90.00
_cell.angle_beta   90.00
_cell.angle_gamma   90.00
#
_symmetry.space_group_name_H-M   'P 1'
#
loop_
_entity.id
_entity.type
_entity.pdbx_description
1 polymer ?
#
loop_
_entity_poly.entity_id
_entity_poly.type
_entity_poly.pdbx_seq_one_letter_code
_entity_poly.pdbx_strand_id
1 'polypeptide(L)'
;MQPQKNFSSLLFSSAAQAASEDGGRGPYVQADLAYAYEHITHDYPEPTAPNKNKISTVSDYFRNIRTRSVHPRVSVGYDFGGWRVAADYARYRKWNNNKYSVNIEKVQEVGKNRRDRKTENQENGSFHAVSSLGLSAVYDFRPNDKFKPYIGVRVAYGHVRHGIDSTKKITGTLTAYPNDADAAATVYPDGHPQKNTYQKSNSSRRLGFGAMAGVGIDVAPGLTLDAGYRYHYWGRLENTRFKTHEASLGVRYRF
;
A
#
# COMPACT_ATOMS: atom_id res chain seq x y z
N MET A 1 -4.14 -38.79 39.96
CA MET A 1 -3.50 -37.65 39.29
C MET A 1 -2.66 -38.21 38.15
N GLN A 2 -3.20 -38.20 36.94
CA GLN A 2 -2.47 -38.60 35.71
C GLN A 2 -1.90 -37.37 35.02
N PRO A 3 -0.66 -37.39 34.52
CA PRO A 3 -0.07 -36.29 33.84
C PRO A 3 -0.67 -36.17 32.42
N GLN A 4 -1.17 -35.01 32.08
CA GLN A 4 -1.55 -34.66 30.69
C GLN A 4 -0.30 -34.74 29.80
N LYS A 5 -0.27 -35.67 28.89
CA LYS A 5 0.74 -35.75 27.82
C LYS A 5 0.46 -34.66 26.82
N ASN A 6 1.42 -33.75 26.64
CA ASN A 6 1.39 -32.69 25.65
C ASN A 6 1.29 -33.27 24.24
N PHE A 7 0.12 -33.17 23.65
CA PHE A 7 -0.17 -33.62 22.28
C PHE A 7 0.58 -32.81 21.18
N SER A 8 1.10 -31.62 21.52
CA SER A 8 1.82 -30.75 20.60
C SER A 8 3.22 -31.23 20.22
N SER A 9 3.90 -32.00 21.08
CA SER A 9 5.27 -32.48 20.81
C SER A 9 5.32 -33.72 19.89
N LEU A 10 4.23 -34.46 19.80
CA LEU A 10 4.16 -35.67 18.96
C LEU A 10 3.91 -35.36 17.47
N LEU A 11 3.26 -34.24 17.15
CA LEU A 11 3.02 -33.83 15.77
C LEU A 11 4.27 -33.26 15.07
N PHE A 12 5.16 -32.63 15.83
CA PHE A 12 6.42 -32.11 15.27
C PHE A 12 7.49 -33.18 15.09
N SER A 13 7.52 -34.21 15.92
CA SER A 13 8.53 -35.27 15.82
C SER A 13 8.26 -36.29 14.70
N SER A 14 7.00 -36.55 14.37
CA SER A 14 6.65 -37.44 13.25
C SER A 14 6.83 -36.80 11.88
N ALA A 15 6.66 -35.46 11.78
CA ALA A 15 6.90 -34.73 10.57
C ALA A 15 8.40 -34.59 10.23
N ALA A 16 9.27 -34.50 11.25
CA ALA A 16 10.72 -34.38 11.05
C ALA A 16 11.38 -35.66 10.54
N GLN A 17 10.79 -36.83 10.79
CA GLN A 17 11.33 -38.11 10.31
C GLN A 17 10.97 -38.43 8.86
N ALA A 18 9.87 -37.88 8.34
CA ALA A 18 9.46 -38.09 6.95
C ALA A 18 10.30 -37.29 5.93
N ALA A 19 11.05 -36.29 6.39
CA ALA A 19 11.79 -35.36 5.50
C ALA A 19 13.12 -35.94 4.98
N SER A 20 13.60 -37.09 5.47
CA SER A 20 14.94 -37.57 5.15
C SER A 20 15.03 -38.61 4.01
N GLU A 21 13.92 -39.14 3.53
CA GLU A 21 13.96 -40.26 2.57
C GLU A 21 13.45 -39.94 1.15
N ASP A 22 12.79 -38.77 0.91
CA ASP A 22 12.08 -38.55 -0.37
C ASP A 22 12.70 -37.45 -1.27
N GLY A 23 14.01 -37.49 -1.48
CA GLY A 23 14.66 -36.77 -2.59
C GLY A 23 14.38 -35.25 -2.68
N GLY A 24 14.04 -34.61 -1.59
CA GLY A 24 13.80 -33.18 -1.58
C GLY A 24 12.34 -32.75 -1.84
N ARG A 25 11.41 -33.68 -1.84
CA ARG A 25 9.97 -33.41 -2.00
C ARG A 25 9.25 -33.42 -0.67
N GLY A 26 8.20 -32.63 -0.53
CA GLY A 26 7.40 -32.65 0.69
C GLY A 26 6.62 -31.36 0.96
N PRO A 27 5.75 -31.40 1.99
CA PRO A 27 5.06 -30.22 2.44
C PRO A 27 6.04 -29.26 3.11
N TYR A 28 5.75 -27.95 3.04
CA TYR A 28 6.55 -26.93 3.69
C TYR A 28 5.70 -25.81 4.25
N VAL A 29 6.28 -25.13 5.22
CA VAL A 29 5.79 -23.85 5.72
C VAL A 29 6.86 -22.79 5.51
N GLN A 30 6.44 -21.56 5.24
CA GLN A 30 7.34 -20.44 5.05
C GLN A 30 6.80 -19.21 5.76
N ALA A 31 7.68 -18.48 6.42
CA ALA A 31 7.38 -17.18 7.01
C ALA A 31 8.34 -16.14 6.43
N ASP A 32 7.77 -15.05 5.91
CA ASP A 32 8.51 -13.97 5.28
C ASP A 32 8.22 -12.65 5.98
N LEU A 33 9.23 -11.79 6.02
CA LEU A 33 9.09 -10.38 6.25
C LEU A 33 9.28 -9.66 4.92
N ALA A 34 8.23 -9.02 4.42
CA ALA A 34 8.23 -8.34 3.14
C ALA A 34 8.30 -6.82 3.33
N TYR A 35 9.23 -6.19 2.63
CA TYR A 35 9.29 -4.75 2.46
C TYR A 35 8.62 -4.39 1.14
N ALA A 36 7.47 -3.75 1.22
CA ALA A 36 6.68 -3.36 0.07
C ALA A 36 6.90 -1.89 -0.28
N TYR A 37 7.09 -1.66 -1.56
CA TYR A 37 6.98 -0.35 -2.19
C TYR A 37 5.68 -0.35 -3.01
N GLU A 38 4.75 0.48 -2.59
CA GLU A 38 3.43 0.57 -3.19
C GLU A 38 3.34 1.82 -4.04
N HIS A 39 2.90 1.66 -5.28
CA HIS A 39 2.71 2.73 -6.23
C HIS A 39 1.24 2.80 -6.63
N ILE A 40 0.62 3.93 -6.34
CA ILE A 40 -0.76 4.22 -6.66
C ILE A 40 -0.77 5.39 -7.62
N THR A 41 -1.32 5.18 -8.81
CA THR A 41 -1.50 6.22 -9.80
C THR A 41 -2.98 6.57 -9.90
N HIS A 42 -3.32 7.79 -9.56
CA HIS A 42 -4.66 8.33 -9.79
C HIS A 42 -4.71 9.00 -11.16
N ASP A 43 -5.61 8.53 -12.00
CA ASP A 43 -5.95 9.17 -13.27
C ASP A 43 -7.11 10.16 -13.01
N TYR A 44 -6.82 11.29 -12.39
CA TYR A 44 -7.80 12.39 -12.38
C TYR A 44 -7.76 13.11 -13.73
N PRO A 45 -8.92 13.48 -14.30
CA PRO A 45 -8.94 14.33 -15.47
C PRO A 45 -8.23 15.64 -15.12
N GLU A 46 -7.37 16.11 -16.02
CA GLU A 46 -6.75 17.42 -15.86
C GLU A 46 -7.86 18.49 -15.78
N PRO A 47 -7.75 19.47 -14.86
CA PRO A 47 -8.71 20.55 -14.81
C PRO A 47 -8.74 21.24 -16.15
N THR A 48 -9.85 21.12 -16.86
CA THR A 48 -10.11 21.78 -18.12
C THR A 48 -10.27 23.26 -17.87
N ALA A 49 -9.35 24.02 -18.36
CA ALA A 49 -9.19 25.47 -18.37
C ALA A 49 -8.41 26.08 -17.20
N PRO A 50 -7.24 26.62 -17.47
CA PRO A 50 -6.53 27.44 -16.51
C PRO A 50 -7.19 28.81 -16.45
N ASN A 51 -7.97 29.10 -15.43
CA ASN A 51 -8.21 30.48 -15.04
C ASN A 51 -6.85 31.05 -14.61
N LYS A 52 -6.27 31.89 -15.47
CA LYS A 52 -4.92 32.49 -15.33
C LYS A 52 -4.68 33.26 -14.04
N ASN A 53 -5.71 33.44 -13.18
CA ASN A 53 -5.64 34.16 -11.92
C ASN A 53 -5.80 33.27 -10.67
N LYS A 54 -5.79 31.94 -10.81
CA LYS A 54 -5.84 31.01 -9.69
C LYS A 54 -4.45 30.55 -9.31
N ILE A 55 -3.98 30.93 -8.14
CA ILE A 55 -2.80 30.32 -7.52
C ILE A 55 -3.29 28.99 -6.94
N SER A 56 -3.17 27.92 -7.69
CA SER A 56 -3.45 26.56 -7.22
C SER A 56 -2.15 25.84 -6.92
N THR A 57 -1.93 25.50 -5.66
CA THR A 57 -0.77 24.73 -5.21
C THR A 57 -1.00 23.21 -5.30
N VAL A 58 -2.06 22.77 -5.98
CA VAL A 58 -2.60 21.41 -5.84
C VAL A 58 -2.31 20.49 -7.03
N SER A 59 -1.91 21.00 -8.20
CA SER A 59 -1.93 20.22 -9.44
C SER A 59 -1.00 18.99 -9.46
N ASP A 60 0.09 18.99 -8.73
CA ASP A 60 1.08 17.89 -8.78
C ASP A 60 0.98 16.87 -7.66
N TYR A 61 0.16 17.14 -6.66
CA TYR A 61 0.13 16.35 -5.44
C TYR A 61 -0.61 15.00 -5.58
N PHE A 62 -1.47 14.85 -6.58
CA PHE A 62 -2.36 13.69 -6.71
C PHE A 62 -1.89 12.63 -7.70
N ARG A 63 -0.85 12.88 -8.50
CA ARG A 63 -0.51 12.00 -9.61
C ARG A 63 0.17 10.70 -9.20
N ASN A 64 0.98 10.71 -8.16
CA ASN A 64 1.75 9.53 -7.77
C ASN A 64 1.87 9.42 -6.24
N ILE A 65 1.13 8.52 -5.62
CA ILE A 65 1.29 8.19 -4.22
C ILE A 65 2.26 7.02 -4.12
N ARG A 66 3.37 7.24 -3.42
CA ARG A 66 4.39 6.22 -3.15
C ARG A 66 4.43 5.99 -1.65
N THR A 67 4.27 4.76 -1.22
CA THR A 67 4.37 4.38 0.19
C THR A 67 5.26 3.18 0.37
N ARG A 68 5.76 3.01 1.56
CA ARG A 68 6.62 1.90 1.97
C ARG A 68 6.03 1.26 3.20
N SER A 69 5.95 -0.05 3.20
CA SER A 69 5.45 -0.81 4.35
C SER A 69 6.25 -2.07 4.56
N VAL A 70 6.34 -2.50 5.80
CA VAL A 70 6.85 -3.81 6.16
C VAL A 70 5.68 -4.63 6.67
N HIS A 71 5.51 -5.83 6.13
CA HIS A 71 4.42 -6.71 6.52
C HIS A 71 4.84 -8.17 6.57
N PRO A 72 4.27 -8.94 7.50
CA PRO A 72 4.49 -10.38 7.58
C PRO A 72 3.66 -11.11 6.53
N ARG A 73 4.20 -12.23 6.06
CA ARG A 73 3.53 -13.21 5.21
C ARG A 73 3.82 -14.60 5.73
N VAL A 74 2.81 -15.44 5.69
CA VAL A 74 2.94 -16.87 5.97
C VAL A 74 2.44 -17.67 4.77
N SER A 75 3.11 -18.77 4.47
CA SER A 75 2.77 -19.63 3.35
C SER A 75 2.83 -21.09 3.78
N VAL A 76 1.95 -21.88 3.19
CA VAL A 76 1.97 -23.34 3.26
C VAL A 76 1.98 -23.87 1.84
N GLY A 77 2.76 -24.89 1.58
CA GLY A 77 2.88 -25.40 0.22
C GLY A 77 3.44 -26.81 0.17
N TYR A 78 3.61 -27.27 -1.05
CA TYR A 78 4.23 -28.55 -1.37
C TYR A 78 5.33 -28.37 -2.40
N ASP A 79 6.48 -28.97 -2.14
CA ASP A 79 7.65 -29.02 -3.01
C ASP A 79 7.67 -30.35 -3.75
N PHE A 80 7.61 -30.32 -5.09
CA PHE A 80 7.64 -31.48 -5.96
C PHE A 80 9.07 -31.79 -6.47
N GLY A 81 10.06 -31.08 -5.95
CA GLY A 81 11.46 -31.17 -6.35
C GLY A 81 11.91 -30.06 -7.29
N GLY A 82 11.25 -29.81 -8.40
CA GLY A 82 11.55 -28.71 -9.33
C GLY A 82 10.44 -27.66 -9.37
N TRP A 83 9.26 -28.02 -8.90
CA TRP A 83 8.10 -27.16 -8.83
C TRP A 83 7.58 -27.08 -7.40
N ARG A 84 7.14 -25.91 -7.00
CA ARG A 84 6.47 -25.68 -5.72
C ARG A 84 5.12 -25.01 -5.94
N VAL A 85 4.13 -25.43 -5.19
CA VAL A 85 2.83 -24.76 -5.12
C VAL A 85 2.59 -24.32 -3.69
N ALA A 86 2.14 -23.10 -3.49
CA ALA A 86 1.87 -22.57 -2.15
C ALA A 86 0.61 -21.73 -2.12
N ALA A 87 -0.07 -21.81 -0.97
CA ALA A 87 -1.04 -20.81 -0.55
C ALA A 87 -0.38 -19.86 0.46
N ASP A 88 -0.60 -18.59 0.32
CA ASP A 88 -0.01 -17.57 1.20
C ASP A 88 -1.05 -16.58 1.71
N TYR A 89 -0.81 -16.08 2.92
CA TYR A 89 -1.57 -15.01 3.53
C TYR A 89 -0.62 -13.88 3.94
N ALA A 90 -0.94 -12.66 3.53
CA ALA A 90 -0.21 -11.45 3.91
C ALA A 90 -1.15 -10.43 4.53
N ARG A 91 -0.70 -9.75 5.59
CA ARG A 91 -1.42 -8.66 6.23
C ARG A 91 -0.62 -7.38 6.08
N TYR A 92 -1.14 -6.46 5.27
CA TYR A 92 -0.50 -5.19 4.98
C TYR A 92 -0.73 -4.17 6.08
N ARG A 93 0.24 -3.29 6.26
CA ARG A 93 0.16 -2.21 7.24
C ARG A 93 -0.68 -1.06 6.69
N LYS A 94 -1.53 -0.47 7.55
CA LYS A 94 -2.27 0.75 7.23
C LYS A 94 -1.30 1.90 7.04
N TRP A 95 -1.51 2.72 6.01
CA TRP A 95 -0.84 3.99 5.82
C TRP A 95 -1.84 5.12 5.62
N ASN A 96 -1.47 6.29 6.10
CA ASN A 96 -2.28 7.49 6.00
C ASN A 96 -1.55 8.48 5.09
N ASN A 97 -2.32 9.15 4.24
CA ASN A 97 -1.82 10.22 3.40
C ASN A 97 -2.63 11.48 3.71
N ASN A 98 -1.99 12.45 4.33
CA ASN A 98 -2.61 13.71 4.68
C ASN A 98 -2.19 14.76 3.65
N LYS A 99 -3.16 15.48 3.14
CA LYS A 99 -2.96 16.55 2.17
C LYS A 99 -3.56 17.82 2.68
N TYR A 100 -2.84 18.91 2.49
CA TYR A 100 -3.29 20.24 2.78
C TYR A 100 -3.06 21.12 1.57
N SER A 101 -4.09 21.84 1.14
CA SER A 101 -4.00 22.76 0.02
C SER A 101 -4.70 24.06 0.36
N VAL A 102 -4.13 25.15 -0.12
CA VAL A 102 -4.69 26.49 0.03
C VAL A 102 -4.82 27.10 -1.36
N ASN A 103 -6.01 27.59 -1.66
CA ASN A 103 -6.28 28.38 -2.87
C ASN A 103 -6.78 29.77 -2.43
N ILE A 104 -6.15 30.81 -2.95
CA ILE A 104 -6.56 32.19 -2.75
C ILE A 104 -7.03 32.74 -4.10
N GLU A 105 -8.29 33.10 -4.16
CA GLU A 105 -8.94 33.65 -5.36
C GLU A 105 -9.36 35.09 -5.10
N LYS A 106 -8.93 35.99 -5.97
CA LYS A 106 -9.44 37.35 -6.03
C LYS A 106 -10.88 37.29 -6.54
N VAL A 107 -11.83 37.66 -5.70
CA VAL A 107 -13.26 37.58 -6.06
C VAL A 107 -13.74 38.85 -6.72
N GLN A 108 -13.35 39.99 -6.20
CA GLN A 108 -13.81 41.28 -6.65
C GLN A 108 -12.81 42.39 -6.30
N GLU A 109 -12.74 43.38 -7.14
CA GLU A 109 -12.01 44.61 -6.87
C GLU A 109 -12.98 45.78 -7.13
N VAL A 110 -13.19 46.60 -6.14
CA VAL A 110 -14.06 47.79 -6.24
C VAL A 110 -13.27 48.98 -5.76
N GLY A 111 -12.86 49.84 -6.67
CA GLY A 111 -11.97 50.96 -6.40
C GLY A 111 -10.63 50.46 -5.81
N LYS A 112 -10.26 50.98 -4.63
CA LYS A 112 -9.05 50.53 -3.91
C LYS A 112 -9.27 49.36 -2.95
N ASN A 113 -10.49 48.78 -2.94
CA ASN A 113 -10.80 47.65 -2.05
C ASN A 113 -10.71 46.33 -2.83
N ARG A 114 -10.09 45.32 -2.19
CA ARG A 114 -9.93 44.00 -2.76
C ARG A 114 -10.61 42.95 -1.90
N ARG A 115 -11.46 42.13 -2.52
CA ARG A 115 -12.05 40.95 -1.87
C ARG A 115 -11.34 39.69 -2.34
N ASP A 116 -10.86 38.91 -1.39
CA ASP A 116 -10.24 37.63 -1.63
C ASP A 116 -11.01 36.51 -0.97
N ARG A 117 -11.07 35.36 -1.61
CA ARG A 117 -11.62 34.13 -1.06
C ARG A 117 -10.48 33.14 -0.86
N LYS A 118 -10.23 32.78 0.40
CA LYS A 118 -9.29 31.72 0.74
C LYS A 118 -10.05 30.42 0.92
N THR A 119 -9.68 29.40 0.15
CA THR A 119 -10.20 28.03 0.28
C THR A 119 -9.08 27.15 0.80
N GLU A 120 -9.26 26.60 1.97
CA GLU A 120 -8.35 25.64 2.60
C GLU A 120 -9.00 24.25 2.51
N ASN A 121 -8.33 23.32 1.85
CA ASN A 121 -8.76 21.92 1.80
C ASN A 121 -7.76 21.08 2.58
N GLN A 122 -8.28 20.35 3.56
CA GLN A 122 -7.53 19.34 4.28
C GLN A 122 -8.14 17.99 3.97
N GLU A 123 -7.36 17.10 3.38
CA GLU A 123 -7.78 15.75 3.05
C GLU A 123 -6.89 14.76 3.80
N ASN A 124 -7.50 13.94 4.63
CA ASN A 124 -6.85 12.86 5.34
C ASN A 124 -7.29 11.55 4.66
N GLY A 125 -6.44 11.04 3.80
CA GLY A 125 -6.67 9.76 3.13
C GLY A 125 -6.06 8.62 3.95
N SER A 126 -6.84 7.59 4.22
CA SER A 126 -6.32 6.31 4.68
C SER A 126 -6.51 5.27 3.59
N PHE A 127 -5.43 4.65 3.18
CA PHE A 127 -5.46 3.55 2.22
C PHE A 127 -4.75 2.36 2.83
N HIS A 128 -5.34 1.18 2.77
CA HIS A 128 -4.67 -0.03 3.16
C HIS A 128 -5.20 -1.23 2.39
N ALA A 129 -4.29 -1.97 1.81
CA ALA A 129 -4.54 -3.34 1.48
C ALA A 129 -4.58 -4.10 2.82
N VAL A 130 -5.77 -4.50 3.26
CA VAL A 130 -5.95 -5.07 4.61
C VAL A 130 -5.33 -6.44 4.70
N SER A 131 -5.52 -7.25 3.66
CA SER A 131 -4.97 -8.61 3.57
C SER A 131 -5.03 -9.13 2.14
N SER A 132 -4.17 -10.08 1.84
CA SER A 132 -4.27 -10.88 0.61
C SER A 132 -4.14 -12.36 0.90
N LEU A 133 -4.97 -13.15 0.22
CA LEU A 133 -4.84 -14.59 0.13
C LEU A 133 -4.38 -14.93 -1.28
N GLY A 134 -3.29 -15.64 -1.43
CA GLY A 134 -2.68 -15.94 -2.72
C GLY A 134 -2.40 -17.40 -2.94
N LEU A 135 -2.35 -17.77 -4.21
CA LEU A 135 -1.85 -19.05 -4.69
C LEU A 135 -0.68 -18.77 -5.62
N SER A 136 0.41 -19.48 -5.45
CA SER A 136 1.61 -19.33 -6.26
C SER A 136 2.10 -20.66 -6.80
N ALA A 137 2.65 -20.62 -8.00
CA ALA A 137 3.42 -21.70 -8.61
C ALA A 137 4.85 -21.19 -8.86
N VAL A 138 5.83 -21.93 -8.40
CA VAL A 138 7.25 -21.55 -8.40
C VAL A 138 8.05 -22.66 -9.03
N TYR A 139 8.99 -22.28 -9.89
CA TYR A 139 9.96 -23.19 -10.51
C TYR A 139 11.35 -22.93 -9.96
N ASP A 140 11.98 -23.96 -9.40
CA ASP A 140 13.35 -23.96 -8.88
C ASP A 140 14.30 -24.47 -9.98
N PHE A 141 15.25 -23.65 -10.42
CA PHE A 141 16.17 -24.01 -11.51
C PHE A 141 17.19 -25.09 -11.10
N ARG A 142 17.57 -25.12 -9.82
CA ARG A 142 18.53 -26.06 -9.25
C ARG A 142 18.06 -26.61 -7.92
N PRO A 143 17.05 -27.49 -7.94
CA PRO A 143 16.40 -27.93 -6.70
C PRO A 143 17.31 -28.71 -5.74
N ASN A 144 18.34 -29.37 -6.28
CA ASN A 144 19.27 -30.22 -5.51
C ASN A 144 20.52 -29.47 -5.02
N ASP A 145 20.72 -28.21 -5.48
CA ASP A 145 21.86 -27.41 -5.06
C ASP A 145 21.56 -26.68 -3.75
N LYS A 146 22.62 -26.33 -3.01
CA LYS A 146 22.51 -25.48 -1.82
C LYS A 146 21.92 -24.10 -2.15
N PHE A 147 22.20 -23.58 -3.36
CA PHE A 147 21.74 -22.32 -3.87
C PHE A 147 20.67 -22.56 -4.94
N LYS A 148 19.44 -22.19 -4.64
CA LYS A 148 18.24 -22.50 -5.44
C LYS A 148 17.61 -21.23 -6.00
N PRO A 149 18.05 -20.73 -7.15
CA PRO A 149 17.34 -19.63 -7.81
C PRO A 149 15.97 -20.10 -8.30
N TYR A 150 14.99 -19.21 -8.24
CA TYR A 150 13.63 -19.54 -8.64
C TYR A 150 12.91 -18.38 -9.33
N ILE A 151 11.91 -18.73 -10.11
CA ILE A 151 10.89 -17.81 -10.62
C ILE A 151 9.51 -18.37 -10.32
N GLY A 152 8.50 -17.50 -10.29
CA GLY A 152 7.14 -17.95 -10.05
C GLY A 152 6.09 -16.93 -10.45
N VAL A 153 4.86 -17.41 -10.47
CA VAL A 153 3.67 -16.61 -10.70
C VAL A 153 2.72 -16.74 -9.51
N ARG A 154 1.93 -15.71 -9.29
CA ARG A 154 0.98 -15.66 -8.18
C ARG A 154 -0.34 -15.06 -8.62
N VAL A 155 -1.43 -15.66 -8.18
CA VAL A 155 -2.77 -15.08 -8.22
C VAL A 155 -3.19 -14.81 -6.79
N ALA A 156 -3.70 -13.63 -6.50
CA ALA A 156 -4.10 -13.30 -5.14
C ALA A 156 -5.43 -12.56 -5.11
N TYR A 157 -6.21 -12.88 -4.09
CA TYR A 157 -7.42 -12.17 -3.73
C TYR A 157 -7.11 -11.19 -2.62
N GLY A 158 -7.18 -9.91 -2.94
CA GLY A 158 -6.88 -8.82 -2.01
C GLY A 158 -8.13 -8.13 -1.51
N HIS A 159 -8.15 -7.83 -0.22
CA HIS A 159 -9.13 -6.95 0.40
C HIS A 159 -8.49 -5.59 0.64
N VAL A 160 -9.03 -4.57 -0.03
CA VAL A 160 -8.53 -3.20 0.01
C VAL A 160 -9.58 -2.30 0.64
N ARG A 161 -9.18 -1.51 1.63
CA ARG A 161 -10.04 -0.49 2.23
C ARG A 161 -9.38 0.87 2.05
N HIS A 162 -10.15 1.85 1.61
CA HIS A 162 -9.72 3.23 1.59
C HIS A 162 -10.78 4.12 2.24
N GLY A 163 -10.33 5.18 2.89
CA GLY A 163 -11.19 6.19 3.48
C GLY A 163 -10.61 7.57 3.21
N ILE A 164 -11.49 8.54 2.99
CA ILE A 164 -11.13 9.95 2.80
C ILE A 164 -11.98 10.77 3.76
N ASP A 165 -11.29 11.54 4.61
CA ASP A 165 -11.88 12.58 5.43
C ASP A 165 -11.43 13.92 4.83
N SER A 166 -12.35 14.67 4.24
CA SER A 166 -12.08 15.96 3.63
C SER A 166 -12.74 17.07 4.44
N THR A 167 -11.98 18.10 4.76
CA THR A 167 -12.48 19.33 5.36
C THR A 167 -12.15 20.48 4.45
N LYS A 168 -13.19 21.16 3.96
CA LYS A 168 -13.09 22.38 3.17
C LYS A 168 -13.50 23.56 4.02
N LYS A 169 -12.59 24.51 4.22
CA LYS A 169 -12.85 25.77 4.91
C LYS A 169 -12.74 26.92 3.92
N ILE A 170 -13.76 27.75 3.84
CA ILE A 170 -13.80 28.93 2.97
C ILE A 170 -13.85 30.16 3.87
N THR A 171 -12.91 31.08 3.69
CA THR A 171 -12.84 32.36 4.39
C THR A 171 -12.75 33.48 3.37
N GLY A 172 -13.58 34.51 3.53
CA GLY A 172 -13.49 35.76 2.81
C GLY A 172 -12.64 36.78 3.57
N THR A 173 -11.89 37.59 2.85
CA THR A 173 -11.17 38.75 3.38
C THR A 173 -11.39 39.96 2.49
N LEU A 174 -11.67 41.11 3.13
CA LEU A 174 -11.75 42.40 2.47
C LEU A 174 -10.49 43.19 2.84
N THR A 175 -9.68 43.52 1.90
CA THR A 175 -8.52 44.40 2.06
C THR A 175 -8.88 45.80 1.59
N ALA A 176 -8.90 46.73 2.50
CA ALA A 176 -9.13 48.15 2.23
C ALA A 176 -7.79 48.88 2.14
N TYR A 177 -7.51 49.45 0.98
CA TYR A 177 -6.32 50.29 0.77
C TYR A 177 -6.67 51.74 1.03
N PRO A 178 -5.97 52.41 1.93
CA PRO A 178 -6.22 53.82 2.21
C PRO A 178 -5.87 54.69 1.00
N ASN A 179 -6.42 55.93 1.03
CA ASN A 179 -6.12 56.92 -0.04
C ASN A 179 -4.71 57.47 0.08
N ASP A 180 -4.12 57.40 1.27
CA ASP A 180 -2.77 57.82 1.55
C ASP A 180 -1.80 56.70 1.18
N ALA A 181 -0.75 57.01 0.39
CA ALA A 181 0.22 56.06 -0.09
C ALA A 181 1.07 55.48 1.03
N ASP A 182 1.24 56.19 2.11
CA ASP A 182 2.06 55.78 3.25
C ASP A 182 1.28 55.01 4.34
N ALA A 183 -0.04 54.94 4.22
CA ALA A 183 -0.86 54.22 5.20
C ALA A 183 -1.00 52.72 4.88
N ALA A 184 -0.87 51.88 5.90
CA ALA A 184 -0.98 50.44 5.75
C ALA A 184 -2.41 49.99 5.38
N ALA A 185 -2.51 49.01 4.46
CA ALA A 185 -3.78 48.37 4.13
C ALA A 185 -4.40 47.66 5.34
N THR A 186 -5.70 47.80 5.52
CA THR A 186 -6.44 47.16 6.61
C THR A 186 -7.21 45.96 6.08
N VAL A 187 -7.08 44.82 6.76
CA VAL A 187 -7.71 43.53 6.36
C VAL A 187 -8.87 43.25 7.31
N TYR A 188 -10.05 43.08 6.78
CA TYR A 188 -11.27 42.72 7.52
C TYR A 188 -11.76 41.33 7.10
N PRO A 189 -12.38 40.55 8.03
CA PRO A 189 -13.14 39.37 7.67
C PRO A 189 -14.32 39.76 6.76
N ASP A 190 -14.50 39.03 5.64
CA ASP A 190 -15.61 39.20 4.72
C ASP A 190 -16.54 37.99 4.79
N GLY A 191 -17.62 38.13 5.53
CA GLY A 191 -18.60 37.09 5.78
C GLY A 191 -18.19 36.07 6.85
N HIS A 192 -19.07 35.08 7.04
CA HIS A 192 -18.85 34.03 8.03
C HIS A 192 -18.03 32.88 7.41
N PRO A 193 -17.03 32.31 8.10
CA PRO A 193 -16.30 31.16 7.64
C PRO A 193 -17.25 29.98 7.39
N GLN A 194 -17.19 29.38 6.22
CA GLN A 194 -17.92 28.16 5.88
C GLN A 194 -17.01 26.96 6.03
N LYS A 195 -17.48 25.92 6.75
CA LYS A 195 -16.77 24.68 6.93
C LYS A 195 -17.65 23.51 6.44
N ASN A 196 -17.20 22.83 5.43
CA ASN A 196 -17.82 21.62 4.91
C ASN A 196 -16.91 20.42 5.21
N THR A 197 -17.48 19.39 5.83
CA THR A 197 -16.81 18.13 6.09
C THR A 197 -17.43 17.04 5.23
N TYR A 198 -16.57 16.23 4.61
CA TYR A 198 -16.99 15.09 3.82
C TYR A 198 -16.18 13.87 4.26
N GLN A 199 -16.88 12.79 4.57
CA GLN A 199 -16.28 11.52 4.92
C GLN A 199 -16.81 10.43 4.01
N LYS A 200 -15.90 9.70 3.40
CA LYS A 200 -16.23 8.53 2.58
C LYS A 200 -15.26 7.41 2.89
N SER A 201 -15.79 6.23 3.18
CA SER A 201 -15.00 5.02 3.25
C SER A 201 -15.55 3.99 2.26
N ASN A 202 -14.67 3.32 1.56
CA ASN A 202 -15.02 2.27 0.62
C ASN A 202 -14.13 1.04 0.87
N SER A 203 -14.70 -0.13 0.65
CA SER A 203 -14.02 -1.41 0.78
C SER A 203 -14.25 -2.19 -0.51
N SER A 204 -13.19 -2.63 -1.12
CA SER A 204 -13.28 -3.43 -2.34
C SER A 204 -12.43 -4.69 -2.24
N ARG A 205 -12.86 -5.69 -2.97
CA ARG A 205 -12.18 -6.96 -3.10
C ARG A 205 -11.73 -7.11 -4.54
N ARG A 206 -10.45 -7.49 -4.74
CA ARG A 206 -9.86 -7.58 -6.08
C ARG A 206 -9.02 -8.82 -6.22
N LEU A 207 -9.08 -9.37 -7.42
CA LEU A 207 -8.14 -10.37 -7.87
C LEU A 207 -6.96 -9.67 -8.52
N GLY A 208 -5.75 -10.06 -8.11
CA GLY A 208 -4.50 -9.52 -8.64
C GLY A 208 -3.60 -10.63 -9.15
N PHE A 209 -2.66 -10.27 -10.01
CA PHE A 209 -1.68 -11.17 -10.61
C PHE A 209 -0.29 -10.65 -10.32
N GLY A 210 0.63 -11.56 -10.07
CA GLY A 210 2.01 -11.22 -9.76
C GLY A 210 3.01 -12.19 -10.35
N ALA A 211 4.24 -11.70 -10.47
CA ALA A 211 5.41 -12.50 -10.77
C ALA A 211 6.40 -12.38 -9.63
N MET A 212 7.19 -13.40 -9.40
CA MET A 212 8.21 -13.43 -8.37
C MET A 212 9.49 -14.08 -8.89
N ALA A 213 10.60 -13.63 -8.31
CA ALA A 213 11.91 -14.25 -8.53
C ALA A 213 12.71 -14.15 -7.23
N GLY A 214 13.62 -15.07 -7.01
CA GLY A 214 14.43 -15.06 -5.81
C GLY A 214 15.43 -16.20 -5.76
N VAL A 215 15.97 -16.39 -4.56
CA VAL A 215 16.92 -17.42 -4.27
C VAL A 215 16.65 -18.02 -2.88
N GLY A 216 16.61 -19.33 -2.81
CA GLY A 216 16.65 -20.08 -1.57
C GLY A 216 18.07 -20.59 -1.29
N ILE A 217 18.50 -20.56 -0.04
CA ILE A 217 19.79 -21.08 0.41
C ILE A 217 19.51 -22.09 1.52
N ASP A 218 19.86 -23.35 1.28
CA ASP A 218 19.72 -24.39 2.30
C ASP A 218 20.81 -24.23 3.35
N VAL A 219 20.37 -24.00 4.60
CA VAL A 219 21.27 -23.78 5.74
C VAL A 219 21.33 -25.00 6.67
N ALA A 220 20.27 -25.83 6.65
CA ALA A 220 20.22 -27.10 7.37
C ALA A 220 19.25 -28.06 6.64
N PRO A 221 19.24 -29.35 6.97
CA PRO A 221 18.25 -30.29 6.44
C PRO A 221 16.81 -29.77 6.65
N GLY A 222 16.06 -29.65 5.57
CA GLY A 222 14.70 -29.09 5.57
C GLY A 222 14.58 -27.58 5.79
N LEU A 223 15.68 -26.85 6.11
CA LEU A 223 15.66 -25.42 6.43
C LEU A 223 16.32 -24.59 5.32
N THR A 224 15.56 -23.73 4.67
CA THR A 224 16.00 -22.85 3.61
C THR A 224 15.78 -21.38 4.01
N LEU A 225 16.80 -20.55 3.87
CA LEU A 225 16.65 -19.09 3.87
C LEU A 225 16.25 -18.63 2.47
N ASP A 226 15.25 -17.78 2.38
CA ASP A 226 14.64 -17.33 1.15
C ASP A 226 14.77 -15.82 1.02
N ALA A 227 15.33 -15.35 -0.10
CA ALA A 227 15.38 -13.94 -0.46
C ALA A 227 14.68 -13.76 -1.80
N GLY A 228 13.65 -12.94 -1.84
CA GLY A 228 12.81 -12.83 -3.02
C GLY A 228 12.38 -11.42 -3.35
N TYR A 229 12.02 -11.24 -4.61
CA TYR A 229 11.36 -10.07 -5.12
C TYR A 229 10.05 -10.47 -5.77
N ARG A 230 9.00 -9.68 -5.51
CA ARG A 230 7.67 -9.90 -6.06
C ARG A 230 7.12 -8.60 -6.61
N TYR A 231 6.62 -8.68 -7.83
CA TYR A 231 5.78 -7.67 -8.45
C TYR A 231 4.34 -8.14 -8.44
N HIS A 232 3.41 -7.30 -8.02
CA HIS A 232 1.99 -7.65 -8.00
C HIS A 232 1.15 -6.51 -8.54
N TYR A 233 0.27 -6.82 -9.48
CA TYR A 233 -0.70 -5.92 -10.08
C TYR A 233 -2.11 -6.25 -9.59
N TRP A 234 -2.72 -5.33 -8.87
CA TRP A 234 -4.05 -5.49 -8.27
C TRP A 234 -5.20 -4.99 -9.14
N GLY A 235 -4.91 -4.52 -10.36
CA GLY A 235 -5.91 -3.97 -11.26
C GLY A 235 -6.25 -2.52 -10.97
N ARG A 236 -7.40 -2.10 -11.49
CA ARG A 236 -7.97 -0.77 -11.25
C ARG A 236 -8.99 -0.82 -10.13
N LEU A 237 -8.80 0.05 -9.15
CA LEU A 237 -9.78 0.34 -8.11
C LEU A 237 -10.36 1.73 -8.42
N GLU A 238 -11.61 1.79 -8.93
CA GLU A 238 -12.17 3.01 -9.50
C GLU A 238 -11.22 3.56 -10.59
N ASN A 239 -10.75 4.80 -10.47
CA ASN A 239 -9.78 5.40 -11.41
C ASN A 239 -8.31 5.25 -10.96
N THR A 240 -8.03 4.29 -10.08
CA THR A 240 -6.71 4.12 -9.46
C THR A 240 -6.10 2.79 -9.86
N ARG A 241 -4.88 2.81 -10.42
CA ARG A 241 -4.07 1.61 -10.66
C ARG A 241 -3.21 1.34 -9.43
N PHE A 242 -3.30 0.12 -8.92
CA PHE A 242 -2.53 -0.29 -7.76
C PHE A 242 -1.51 -1.37 -8.12
N LYS A 243 -0.25 -1.11 -7.80
CA LYS A 243 0.87 -2.02 -8.02
C LYS A 243 1.72 -2.08 -6.77
N THR A 244 2.22 -3.26 -6.45
CA THR A 244 3.17 -3.46 -5.34
C THR A 244 4.45 -4.10 -5.84
N HIS A 245 5.56 -3.61 -5.31
CA HIS A 245 6.89 -4.17 -5.46
C HIS A 245 7.36 -4.57 -4.07
N GLU A 246 7.68 -5.82 -3.87
CA GLU A 246 8.02 -6.36 -2.56
C GLU A 246 9.38 -7.03 -2.61
N ALA A 247 10.29 -6.65 -1.74
CA ALA A 247 11.48 -7.42 -1.42
C ALA A 247 11.20 -8.19 -0.12
N SER A 248 11.48 -9.48 -0.08
CA SER A 248 11.20 -10.32 1.09
C SER A 248 12.42 -11.12 1.51
N LEU A 249 12.52 -11.31 2.82
CA LEU A 249 13.42 -12.26 3.44
C LEU A 249 12.58 -13.20 4.28
N GLY A 250 12.84 -14.49 4.19
CA GLY A 250 12.04 -15.50 4.88
C GLY A 250 12.79 -16.74 5.20
N VAL A 251 12.11 -17.59 5.95
CA VAL A 251 12.57 -18.91 6.33
C VAL A 251 11.53 -19.92 5.91
N ARG A 252 11.95 -20.93 5.19
CA ARG A 252 11.13 -22.05 4.73
C ARG A 252 11.62 -23.33 5.42
N TYR A 253 10.68 -24.03 6.02
CA TYR A 253 10.91 -25.34 6.62
C TYR A 253 10.10 -26.39 5.88
N ARG A 254 10.78 -27.42 5.39
CA ARG A 254 10.21 -28.58 4.70
C ARG A 254 10.22 -29.77 5.65
N PHE A 255 9.11 -30.46 5.70
CA PHE A 255 8.90 -31.65 6.52
C PHE A 255 9.30 -32.92 5.79
#